data_6735eb9c7dc46c07a2c6de0f2c305fa1
#
_entry.id   6735eb9c7dc46c07a2c6de0f2c305fa1
#
_cell.length_a   1.000
_cell.length_b   1.000
_cell.length_c   1.000
_cell.angle_alpha   90.00
_cell.angle_beta   90.00
_cell.angle_gamma   90.00
#
_symmetry.space_group_name_H-M   'P 1'
#
loop_
_entity.id
_entity.type
_entity.pdbx_description
1 polymer ?
#
loop_
_entity_poly.entity_id
_entity_poly.type
_entity_poly.pdbx_seq_one_letter_code
_entity_poly.pdbx_strand_id
1 'polypeptide(L)'
;MQELSERAVLMPSSPIRKLAPFANDAKARGIKVYHLNIGQPDLNSPDIALEAIKKFNQKILEYSPSDGFLSLREKLVEYYDQYQIKLKPDDIIVTSGGSEAVLFAFLTCLNPGDEIIVPEPAYANYMAFAISAGAVIRPIRSTIDESFALPPMERFEELINERTRGILICNPNNPTGYLYTRNEMNRIRDLVKKHNLFLFSDEVYREFIYTGSPYISACHLEGIEDNVVLIDSVSKRYSECGIRIGALITKNTAVRQAVMKFCQARLSPPLLGQVIAEASIDAPRSYTINTYEQYIERRNCLVDELNKLPGVYSPIPMGAFYTVARLPIDDSDKFCQWCLTDFNYEGETIMMAPASGFYSEEGYGKNEVRIAYAIDKADLKRAIFLLGKALEQYPGRVEL
;
A
#
# COMPACT_ATOMS: atom_id res chain seq x y z
N MET A 1 -9.82 -15.17 34.18
CA MET A 1 -9.03 -15.13 32.93
C MET A 1 -8.10 -13.94 33.02
N GLN A 2 -6.87 -14.06 32.51
CA GLN A 2 -5.97 -12.89 32.41
C GLN A 2 -6.51 -11.92 31.40
N GLU A 3 -6.40 -10.63 31.68
CA GLU A 3 -6.80 -9.58 30.74
C GLU A 3 -5.74 -9.41 29.63
N LEU A 4 -6.20 -9.17 28.41
CA LEU A 4 -5.31 -8.81 27.29
C LEU A 4 -4.83 -7.37 27.45
N SER A 5 -3.72 -7.02 26.81
CA SER A 5 -3.29 -5.63 26.76
C SER A 5 -4.31 -4.77 25.99
N GLU A 6 -4.47 -3.51 26.39
CA GLU A 6 -5.33 -2.54 25.69
C GLU A 6 -5.00 -2.47 24.19
N ARG A 7 -3.71 -2.51 23.85
CA ARG A 7 -3.23 -2.52 22.47
C ARG A 7 -3.78 -3.72 21.68
N ALA A 8 -3.84 -4.91 22.28
CA ALA A 8 -4.39 -6.09 21.61
C ALA A 8 -5.91 -5.98 21.40
N VAL A 9 -6.61 -5.33 22.32
CA VAL A 9 -8.06 -5.08 22.24
C VAL A 9 -8.37 -4.05 21.15
N LEU A 10 -7.56 -2.99 21.05
CA LEU A 10 -7.72 -1.92 20.07
C LEU A 10 -7.30 -2.31 18.63
N MET A 11 -6.53 -3.41 18.47
CA MET A 11 -6.03 -3.81 17.16
C MET A 11 -7.18 -4.15 16.20
N PRO A 12 -7.30 -3.45 15.05
CA PRO A 12 -8.41 -3.66 14.14
C PRO A 12 -8.25 -4.97 13.34
N SER A 13 -9.37 -5.59 13.01
CA SER A 13 -9.40 -6.66 12.02
C SER A 13 -9.08 -6.13 10.62
N SER A 14 -8.31 -6.88 9.84
CA SER A 14 -7.98 -6.46 8.48
C SER A 14 -9.24 -6.41 7.59
N PRO A 15 -9.64 -5.26 7.02
CA PRO A 15 -10.79 -5.16 6.14
C PRO A 15 -10.61 -5.96 4.84
N ILE A 16 -9.36 -6.23 4.47
CA ILE A 16 -8.99 -6.98 3.26
C ILE A 16 -9.17 -8.48 3.49
N ARG A 17 -8.95 -8.98 4.72
CA ARG A 17 -8.89 -10.41 5.06
C ARG A 17 -10.09 -10.92 5.86
N LYS A 18 -10.87 -10.04 6.50
CA LYS A 18 -12.00 -10.45 7.36
C LYS A 18 -13.06 -11.26 6.59
N LEU A 19 -13.16 -11.09 5.27
CA LEU A 19 -14.08 -11.83 4.42
C LEU A 19 -13.53 -13.18 3.90
N ALA A 20 -12.26 -13.53 4.19
CA ALA A 20 -11.64 -14.76 3.72
C ALA A 20 -12.40 -16.05 4.12
N PRO A 21 -12.94 -16.17 5.35
CA PRO A 21 -13.76 -17.35 5.70
C PRO A 21 -14.95 -17.54 4.78
N PHE A 22 -15.71 -16.48 4.48
CA PHE A 22 -16.86 -16.53 3.57
C PHE A 22 -16.48 -16.91 2.12
N ALA A 23 -15.32 -16.43 1.66
CA ALA A 23 -14.80 -16.83 0.35
C ALA A 23 -14.38 -18.29 0.32
N ASN A 24 -13.81 -18.84 1.40
CA ASN A 24 -13.48 -20.25 1.51
C ASN A 24 -14.75 -21.11 1.52
N ASP A 25 -15.80 -20.70 2.24
CA ASP A 25 -17.09 -21.38 2.24
C ASP A 25 -17.76 -21.36 0.87
N ALA A 26 -17.70 -20.22 0.14
CA ALA A 26 -18.19 -20.15 -1.24
C ALA A 26 -17.45 -21.15 -2.16
N LYS A 27 -16.12 -21.22 -2.05
CA LYS A 27 -15.30 -22.19 -2.81
C LYS A 27 -15.63 -23.63 -2.43
N ALA A 28 -15.86 -23.91 -1.15
CA ALA A 28 -16.27 -25.24 -0.68
C ALA A 28 -17.64 -25.67 -1.26
N ARG A 29 -18.52 -24.70 -1.57
CA ARG A 29 -19.78 -24.91 -2.29
C ARG A 29 -19.62 -25.05 -3.81
N GLY A 30 -18.38 -25.02 -4.34
CA GLY A 30 -18.08 -25.12 -5.76
C GLY A 30 -18.22 -23.80 -6.53
N ILE A 31 -18.32 -22.65 -5.84
CA ILE A 31 -18.46 -21.33 -6.45
C ILE A 31 -17.07 -20.77 -6.76
N LYS A 32 -16.83 -20.33 -8.00
CA LYS A 32 -15.60 -19.61 -8.38
C LYS A 32 -15.66 -18.19 -7.81
N VAL A 33 -14.63 -17.80 -7.05
CA VAL A 33 -14.51 -16.46 -6.45
C VAL A 33 -13.44 -15.66 -7.18
N TYR A 34 -13.82 -14.52 -7.77
CA TYR A 34 -12.89 -13.57 -8.35
C TYR A 34 -12.39 -12.63 -7.25
N HIS A 35 -11.08 -12.66 -6.97
CA HIS A 35 -10.46 -11.91 -5.89
C HIS A 35 -10.02 -10.52 -6.33
N LEU A 36 -10.84 -9.50 -6.09
CA LEU A 36 -10.54 -8.09 -6.30
C LEU A 36 -10.12 -7.36 -5.00
N ASN A 37 -10.04 -8.11 -3.89
CA ASN A 37 -9.73 -7.57 -2.56
C ASN A 37 -8.23 -7.53 -2.23
N ILE A 38 -7.40 -8.35 -2.91
CA ILE A 38 -5.98 -8.50 -2.60
C ILE A 38 -5.12 -7.81 -3.65
N GLY A 39 -4.26 -6.88 -3.19
CA GLY A 39 -3.27 -6.23 -4.04
C GLY A 39 -1.95 -7.01 -4.11
N GLN A 40 -2.03 -8.24 -4.57
CA GLN A 40 -0.86 -9.06 -4.87
C GLN A 40 -0.75 -9.17 -6.39
N PRO A 41 0.37 -8.70 -6.98
CA PRO A 41 0.61 -8.89 -8.40
C PRO A 41 0.54 -10.36 -8.81
N ASP A 42 -0.06 -10.62 -9.96
CA ASP A 42 -0.23 -11.96 -10.56
C ASP A 42 0.72 -12.24 -11.72
N LEU A 43 1.50 -11.25 -12.12
CA LEU A 43 2.54 -11.39 -13.13
C LEU A 43 3.72 -12.20 -12.57
N ASN A 44 4.42 -12.91 -13.44
CA ASN A 44 5.59 -13.69 -13.03
C ASN A 44 6.66 -12.79 -12.41
N SER A 45 7.33 -13.29 -11.37
CA SER A 45 8.58 -12.69 -10.89
C SER A 45 9.66 -12.78 -11.96
N PRO A 46 10.71 -11.92 -11.93
CA PRO A 46 11.78 -11.97 -12.92
C PRO A 46 12.47 -13.33 -12.94
N ASP A 47 12.75 -13.87 -14.14
CA ASP A 47 13.43 -15.17 -14.28
C ASP A 47 14.78 -15.18 -13.57
N ILE A 48 15.53 -14.07 -13.62
CA ILE A 48 16.83 -13.93 -12.95
C ILE A 48 16.72 -14.13 -11.43
N ALA A 49 15.62 -13.74 -10.82
CA ALA A 49 15.33 -13.94 -9.40
C ALA A 49 15.16 -15.43 -9.07
N LEU A 50 14.38 -16.14 -9.90
CA LEU A 50 14.15 -17.58 -9.74
C LEU A 50 15.42 -18.39 -10.00
N GLU A 51 16.26 -17.96 -10.95
CA GLU A 51 17.58 -18.56 -11.21
C GLU A 51 18.56 -18.34 -10.06
N ALA A 52 18.49 -17.19 -9.37
CA ALA A 52 19.34 -16.93 -8.20
C ALA A 52 19.09 -17.94 -7.07
N ILE A 53 17.83 -18.32 -6.85
CA ILE A 53 17.50 -19.37 -5.87
C ILE A 53 18.08 -20.71 -6.28
N LYS A 54 17.95 -21.09 -7.54
CA LYS A 54 18.47 -22.38 -8.04
C LYS A 54 20.00 -22.49 -7.94
N LYS A 55 20.70 -21.35 -8.07
CA LYS A 55 22.16 -21.26 -7.98
C LYS A 55 22.66 -21.11 -6.53
N PHE A 56 21.76 -20.85 -5.59
CA PHE A 56 22.13 -20.69 -4.19
C PHE A 56 22.62 -22.03 -3.61
N ASN A 57 23.88 -22.07 -3.15
CA ASN A 57 24.53 -23.30 -2.72
C ASN A 57 25.18 -23.24 -1.32
N GLN A 58 24.88 -22.19 -0.54
CA GLN A 58 25.37 -22.10 0.83
C GLN A 58 24.82 -23.26 1.68
N LYS A 59 25.75 -23.94 2.39
CA LYS A 59 25.39 -25.08 3.25
C LYS A 59 24.86 -24.63 4.62
N ILE A 60 25.24 -23.45 5.07
CA ILE A 60 24.80 -22.86 6.34
C ILE A 60 24.03 -21.59 6.03
N LEU A 61 22.80 -21.51 6.52
CA LEU A 61 21.95 -20.33 6.38
C LEU A 61 22.17 -19.44 7.62
N GLU A 62 23.24 -18.67 7.60
CA GLU A 62 23.63 -17.79 8.69
C GLU A 62 22.86 -16.47 8.71
N TYR A 63 22.94 -15.75 9.82
CA TYR A 63 22.41 -14.41 9.90
C TYR A 63 23.16 -13.47 8.95
N SER A 64 22.43 -12.67 8.19
CA SER A 64 23.01 -11.54 7.47
C SER A 64 23.24 -10.35 8.40
N PRO A 65 23.96 -9.30 7.96
CA PRO A 65 24.02 -8.04 8.70
C PRO A 65 22.61 -7.51 9.04
N SER A 66 22.48 -6.87 10.19
CA SER A 66 21.17 -6.42 10.68
C SER A 66 20.49 -5.37 9.79
N ASP A 67 21.27 -4.60 9.04
CA ASP A 67 20.84 -3.64 8.03
C ASP A 67 20.71 -4.24 6.61
N GLY A 68 20.98 -5.53 6.47
CA GLY A 68 20.95 -6.25 5.20
C GLY A 68 22.28 -6.31 4.49
N PHE A 69 22.37 -7.11 3.42
CA PHE A 69 23.57 -7.25 2.62
C PHE A 69 24.01 -5.90 2.03
N LEU A 70 25.33 -5.62 2.11
CA LEU A 70 25.87 -4.41 1.50
C LEU A 70 25.66 -4.42 -0.01
N SER A 71 25.85 -5.55 -0.68
CA SER A 71 25.64 -5.71 -2.12
C SER A 71 24.20 -5.36 -2.54
N LEU A 72 23.19 -5.80 -1.78
CA LEU A 72 21.80 -5.43 -2.03
C LEU A 72 21.58 -3.91 -1.84
N ARG A 73 22.16 -3.32 -0.79
CA ARG A 73 22.03 -1.87 -0.54
C ARG A 73 22.72 -1.04 -1.62
N GLU A 74 23.87 -1.48 -2.13
CA GLU A 74 24.57 -0.86 -3.26
C GLU A 74 23.73 -0.91 -4.55
N LYS A 75 23.14 -2.05 -4.87
CA LYS A 75 22.21 -2.17 -6.00
C LYS A 75 20.94 -1.32 -5.84
N LEU A 76 20.42 -1.21 -4.63
CA LEU A 76 19.31 -0.29 -4.36
C LEU A 76 19.73 1.16 -4.60
N VAL A 77 20.97 1.57 -4.26
CA VAL A 77 21.48 2.92 -4.61
C VAL A 77 21.46 3.13 -6.12
N GLU A 78 21.94 2.17 -6.91
CA GLU A 78 21.90 2.23 -8.39
C GLU A 78 20.46 2.30 -8.92
N TYR A 79 19.54 1.54 -8.33
CA TYR A 79 18.11 1.60 -8.65
C TYR A 79 17.53 2.98 -8.39
N TYR A 80 17.80 3.59 -7.23
CA TYR A 80 17.30 4.93 -6.90
C TYR A 80 17.92 6.03 -7.76
N ASP A 81 19.17 5.86 -8.20
CA ASP A 81 19.83 6.81 -9.08
C ASP A 81 19.13 6.98 -10.43
N GLN A 82 18.45 5.94 -10.92
CA GLN A 82 17.61 5.99 -12.13
C GLN A 82 16.44 6.97 -11.97
N TYR A 83 16.00 7.21 -10.74
CA TYR A 83 14.97 8.19 -10.38
C TYR A 83 15.54 9.52 -9.90
N GLN A 84 16.85 9.77 -10.08
CA GLN A 84 17.55 10.97 -9.60
C GLN A 84 17.50 11.14 -8.07
N ILE A 85 17.33 10.05 -7.34
CA ILE A 85 17.38 10.01 -5.87
C ILE A 85 18.79 9.60 -5.46
N LYS A 86 19.55 10.58 -4.94
CA LYS A 86 20.95 10.36 -4.53
C LYS A 86 21.01 9.85 -3.09
N LEU A 87 21.44 8.59 -2.95
CA LEU A 87 21.58 7.87 -1.70
C LEU A 87 22.99 7.28 -1.55
N LYS A 88 23.33 6.90 -0.33
CA LYS A 88 24.48 6.04 0.00
C LYS A 88 23.94 4.71 0.53
N PRO A 89 24.72 3.62 0.47
CA PRO A 89 24.29 2.35 1.06
C PRO A 89 23.90 2.46 2.53
N ASP A 90 24.55 3.34 3.29
CA ASP A 90 24.21 3.59 4.70
C ASP A 90 22.88 4.33 4.92
N ASP A 91 22.32 4.97 3.91
CA ASP A 91 20.99 5.59 4.00
C ASP A 91 19.86 4.54 3.92
N ILE A 92 20.20 3.30 3.58
CA ILE A 92 19.26 2.21 3.30
C ILE A 92 19.38 1.12 4.37
N ILE A 93 18.26 0.79 5.00
CA ILE A 93 18.14 -0.34 5.93
C ILE A 93 17.15 -1.33 5.32
N VAL A 94 17.61 -2.56 5.05
CA VAL A 94 16.75 -3.64 4.54
C VAL A 94 15.84 -4.15 5.65
N THR A 95 14.56 -4.33 5.33
CA THR A 95 13.51 -4.75 6.26
C THR A 95 12.74 -5.96 5.75
N SER A 96 12.00 -6.62 6.64
CA SER A 96 11.09 -7.72 6.29
C SER A 96 9.81 -7.21 5.60
N GLY A 97 9.99 -6.57 4.44
CA GLY A 97 8.96 -5.87 3.66
C GLY A 97 8.66 -4.48 4.20
N GLY A 98 7.87 -3.71 3.44
CA GLY A 98 7.48 -2.34 3.82
C GLY A 98 6.76 -2.26 5.17
N SER A 99 6.07 -3.32 5.59
CA SER A 99 5.39 -3.36 6.89
C SER A 99 6.33 -3.19 8.09
N GLU A 100 7.49 -3.85 8.08
CA GLU A 100 8.50 -3.67 9.12
C GLU A 100 9.13 -2.28 9.02
N ALA A 101 9.33 -1.76 7.81
CA ALA A 101 9.85 -0.41 7.61
C ALA A 101 8.94 0.65 8.24
N VAL A 102 7.61 0.57 8.03
CA VAL A 102 6.65 1.47 8.67
C VAL A 102 6.69 1.31 10.19
N LEU A 103 6.66 0.07 10.70
CA LEU A 103 6.69 -0.19 12.13
C LEU A 103 7.95 0.38 12.79
N PHE A 104 9.13 0.14 12.21
CA PHE A 104 10.39 0.65 12.74
C PHE A 104 10.49 2.17 12.65
N ALA A 105 9.96 2.78 11.56
CA ALA A 105 9.85 4.22 11.44
C ALA A 105 9.03 4.83 12.58
N PHE A 106 7.85 4.25 12.85
CA PHE A 106 6.96 4.73 13.92
C PHE A 106 7.57 4.52 15.31
N LEU A 107 8.09 3.32 15.60
CA LEU A 107 8.73 3.03 16.89
C LEU A 107 9.96 3.91 17.16
N THR A 108 10.63 4.37 16.10
CA THR A 108 11.83 5.23 16.22
C THR A 108 11.48 6.69 16.37
N CYS A 109 10.49 7.18 15.63
CA CYS A 109 10.22 8.61 15.47
C CYS A 109 9.08 9.13 16.36
N LEU A 110 8.31 8.23 16.99
CA LEU A 110 7.09 8.56 17.73
C LEU A 110 7.13 8.00 19.14
N ASN A 111 6.65 8.78 20.09
CA ASN A 111 6.35 8.35 21.46
C ASN A 111 4.89 7.95 21.59
N PRO A 112 4.51 7.21 22.64
CA PRO A 112 3.10 6.99 22.95
C PRO A 112 2.35 8.32 23.12
N GLY A 113 1.22 8.47 22.42
CA GLY A 113 0.41 9.68 22.40
C GLY A 113 0.82 10.73 21.36
N ASP A 114 1.94 10.54 20.65
CA ASP A 114 2.29 11.39 19.50
C ASP A 114 1.30 11.18 18.36
N GLU A 115 1.06 12.22 17.56
CA GLU A 115 0.07 12.25 16.50
C GLU A 115 0.72 12.29 15.12
N ILE A 116 0.10 11.56 14.17
CA ILE A 116 0.51 11.54 12.75
C ILE A 116 -0.69 11.95 11.92
N ILE A 117 -0.54 12.93 11.04
CA ILE A 117 -1.56 13.31 10.06
C ILE A 117 -1.48 12.35 8.88
N VAL A 118 -2.61 11.75 8.51
CA VAL A 118 -2.70 10.77 7.42
C VAL A 118 -3.86 11.14 6.49
N PRO A 119 -3.60 11.41 5.20
CA PRO A 119 -4.67 11.54 4.20
C PRO A 119 -5.45 10.23 4.08
N GLU A 120 -6.77 10.31 4.20
CA GLU A 120 -7.69 9.17 4.07
C GLU A 120 -8.63 9.33 2.86
N PRO A 121 -9.01 8.18 2.24
CA PRO A 121 -8.79 6.80 2.67
C PRO A 121 -7.32 6.37 2.52
N ALA A 122 -6.84 5.59 3.51
CA ALA A 122 -5.43 5.19 3.64
C ALA A 122 -5.27 3.67 3.78
N TYR A 123 -4.07 3.15 3.53
CA TYR A 123 -3.80 1.73 3.70
C TYR A 123 -4.11 1.29 5.15
N ALA A 124 -5.05 0.37 5.27
CA ALA A 124 -5.65 -0.03 6.55
C ALA A 124 -4.64 -0.44 7.64
N ASN A 125 -3.47 -0.99 7.25
CA ASN A 125 -2.49 -1.41 8.25
C ASN A 125 -1.73 -0.25 8.90
N TYR A 126 -1.81 0.98 8.39
CA TYR A 126 -1.19 2.13 9.08
C TYR A 126 -1.78 2.33 10.47
N MET A 127 -3.10 2.13 10.63
CA MET A 127 -3.75 2.14 11.95
C MET A 127 -3.13 1.09 12.87
N ALA A 128 -2.94 -0.13 12.40
CA ALA A 128 -2.34 -1.20 13.19
C ALA A 128 -0.90 -0.87 13.61
N PHE A 129 -0.10 -0.27 12.74
CA PHE A 129 1.26 0.16 13.07
C PHE A 129 1.28 1.33 14.05
N ALA A 130 0.37 2.30 13.91
CA ALA A 130 0.22 3.41 14.85
C ALA A 130 -0.14 2.89 16.26
N ILE A 131 -1.15 2.01 16.37
CA ILE A 131 -1.53 1.37 17.62
C ILE A 131 -0.35 0.59 18.22
N SER A 132 0.42 -0.13 17.39
CA SER A 132 1.60 -0.87 17.84
C SER A 132 2.67 0.04 18.43
N ALA A 133 2.86 1.22 17.88
CA ALA A 133 3.79 2.23 18.39
C ALA A 133 3.20 3.10 19.52
N GLY A 134 1.90 2.99 19.79
CA GLY A 134 1.19 3.84 20.75
C GLY A 134 0.88 5.24 20.20
N ALA A 135 1.05 5.46 18.90
CA ALA A 135 0.77 6.73 18.22
C ALA A 135 -0.70 6.84 17.82
N VAL A 136 -1.15 8.05 17.56
CA VAL A 136 -2.54 8.38 17.19
C VAL A 136 -2.58 8.90 15.75
N ILE A 137 -3.45 8.30 14.92
CA ILE A 137 -3.72 8.84 13.58
C ILE A 137 -4.69 10.00 13.68
N ARG A 138 -4.31 11.13 13.06
CA ARG A 138 -5.16 12.29 12.83
C ARG A 138 -5.56 12.30 11.35
N PRO A 139 -6.77 11.85 11.01
CA PRO A 139 -7.16 11.74 9.62
C PRO A 139 -7.41 13.10 8.99
N ILE A 140 -6.98 13.23 7.73
CA ILE A 140 -7.42 14.31 6.85
C ILE A 140 -8.06 13.71 5.61
N ARG A 141 -9.34 14.02 5.38
CA ARG A 141 -10.14 13.30 4.39
C ARG A 141 -10.08 13.95 3.02
N SER A 142 -9.81 13.13 2.02
CA SER A 142 -10.12 13.38 0.63
C SER A 142 -11.40 12.66 0.22
N THR A 143 -12.04 13.10 -0.84
CA THR A 143 -13.35 12.60 -1.28
C THR A 143 -13.27 12.01 -2.68
N ILE A 144 -14.14 11.04 -2.98
CA ILE A 144 -14.25 10.46 -4.31
C ILE A 144 -14.70 11.49 -5.35
N ASP A 145 -15.52 12.47 -4.95
CA ASP A 145 -16.00 13.54 -5.84
C ASP A 145 -14.88 14.50 -6.27
N GLU A 146 -13.83 14.60 -5.45
CA GLU A 146 -12.59 15.33 -5.77
C GLU A 146 -11.51 14.41 -6.33
N SER A 147 -11.89 13.18 -6.75
CA SER A 147 -10.96 12.14 -7.22
C SER A 147 -9.83 11.84 -6.22
N PHE A 148 -10.11 12.01 -4.94
CA PHE A 148 -9.18 11.83 -3.81
C PHE A 148 -7.95 12.76 -3.86
N ALA A 149 -8.08 13.94 -4.46
CA ALA A 149 -7.06 14.98 -4.40
C ALA A 149 -6.72 15.35 -2.96
N LEU A 150 -5.48 15.77 -2.74
CA LEU A 150 -5.03 16.17 -1.41
C LEU A 150 -5.83 17.38 -0.92
N PRO A 151 -6.39 17.35 0.28
CA PRO A 151 -7.10 18.50 0.86
C PRO A 151 -6.24 19.75 0.94
N PRO A 152 -6.83 20.95 1.02
CA PRO A 152 -6.10 22.19 1.19
C PRO A 152 -5.17 22.17 2.40
N MET A 153 -4.00 22.81 2.32
CA MET A 153 -2.98 22.80 3.39
C MET A 153 -3.46 23.45 4.69
N GLU A 154 -4.42 24.36 4.60
CA GLU A 154 -5.08 24.99 5.75
C GLU A 154 -5.73 23.94 6.65
N ARG A 155 -6.28 22.86 6.07
CA ARG A 155 -6.86 21.74 6.82
C ARG A 155 -5.80 20.94 7.56
N PHE A 156 -4.58 20.82 7.01
CA PHE A 156 -3.46 20.21 7.70
C PHE A 156 -3.00 21.08 8.86
N GLU A 157 -2.88 22.40 8.66
CA GLU A 157 -2.52 23.36 9.71
C GLU A 157 -3.46 23.28 10.91
N GLU A 158 -4.78 23.16 10.68
CA GLU A 158 -5.80 23.03 11.72
C GLU A 158 -5.60 21.76 12.59
N LEU A 159 -5.01 20.72 12.05
CA LEU A 159 -4.74 19.47 12.77
C LEU A 159 -3.42 19.47 13.54
N ILE A 160 -2.49 20.39 13.20
CA ILE A 160 -1.17 20.44 13.82
C ILE A 160 -1.28 21.01 15.24
N ASN A 161 -0.73 20.29 16.21
CA ASN A 161 -0.64 20.68 17.60
C ASN A 161 0.69 20.19 18.21
N GLU A 162 0.87 20.38 19.52
CA GLU A 162 2.12 20.04 20.22
C GLU A 162 2.49 18.55 20.20
N ARG A 163 1.51 17.67 19.96
CA ARG A 163 1.73 16.21 19.84
C ARG A 163 1.99 15.77 18.41
N THR A 164 1.72 16.60 17.42
CA THR A 164 1.94 16.25 16.02
C THR A 164 3.43 16.09 15.74
N ARG A 165 3.83 14.92 15.25
CA ARG A 165 5.22 14.59 14.93
C ARG A 165 5.47 14.33 13.47
N GLY A 166 4.45 14.00 12.69
CA GLY A 166 4.68 13.68 11.29
C GLY A 166 3.43 13.68 10.44
N ILE A 167 3.70 13.61 9.14
CA ILE A 167 2.70 13.36 8.10
C ILE A 167 3.09 12.05 7.42
N LEU A 168 2.11 11.15 7.22
CA LEU A 168 2.29 9.93 6.43
C LEU A 168 1.54 10.05 5.12
N ILE A 169 2.23 9.84 4.02
CA ILE A 169 1.63 9.74 2.68
C ILE A 169 1.97 8.40 2.04
N CYS A 170 1.10 7.92 1.15
CA CYS A 170 1.36 6.80 0.24
C CYS A 170 1.29 7.34 -1.20
N ASN A 171 2.40 7.25 -1.93
CA ASN A 171 2.50 7.87 -3.25
C ASN A 171 3.19 6.94 -4.26
N PRO A 172 2.46 6.40 -5.26
CA PRO A 172 1.01 6.46 -5.50
C PRO A 172 0.19 5.82 -4.38
N ASN A 173 -1.05 6.27 -4.19
CA ASN A 173 -1.86 5.92 -3.02
C ASN A 173 -2.52 4.53 -3.12
N ASN A 174 -2.51 3.80 -2.03
CA ASN A 174 -3.41 2.69 -1.73
C ASN A 174 -4.36 3.14 -0.61
N PRO A 175 -5.68 3.26 -0.87
CA PRO A 175 -6.47 2.48 -1.85
C PRO A 175 -6.87 3.22 -3.13
N THR A 176 -6.62 4.51 -3.29
CA THR A 176 -7.30 5.35 -4.29
C THR A 176 -6.66 5.35 -5.67
N GLY A 177 -5.38 4.98 -5.77
CA GLY A 177 -4.60 5.15 -6.99
C GLY A 177 -4.24 6.62 -7.29
N TYR A 178 -4.46 7.54 -6.35
CA TYR A 178 -4.07 8.94 -6.51
C TYR A 178 -2.55 9.08 -6.56
N LEU A 179 -2.07 9.98 -7.41
CA LEU A 179 -0.66 10.34 -7.53
C LEU A 179 -0.51 11.82 -7.19
N TYR A 180 0.26 12.13 -6.17
CA TYR A 180 0.48 13.52 -5.75
C TYR A 180 1.25 14.30 -6.81
N THR A 181 0.74 15.50 -7.10
CA THR A 181 1.37 16.44 -8.01
C THR A 181 2.62 17.09 -7.37
N ARG A 182 3.50 17.65 -8.21
CA ARG A 182 4.66 18.38 -7.69
C ARG A 182 4.26 19.55 -6.77
N ASN A 183 3.16 20.23 -7.09
CA ASN A 183 2.68 21.33 -6.26
C ASN A 183 2.24 20.83 -4.87
N GLU A 184 1.49 19.74 -4.80
CA GLU A 184 1.08 19.12 -3.53
C GLU A 184 2.30 18.67 -2.71
N MET A 185 3.26 17.98 -3.35
CA MET A 185 4.48 17.55 -2.67
C MET A 185 5.30 18.74 -2.15
N ASN A 186 5.40 19.84 -2.91
CA ASN A 186 6.06 21.05 -2.43
C ASN A 186 5.32 21.69 -1.25
N ARG A 187 4.00 21.71 -1.25
CA ARG A 187 3.19 22.25 -0.14
C ARG A 187 3.33 21.38 1.11
N ILE A 188 3.39 20.05 0.97
CA ILE A 188 3.71 19.13 2.08
C ILE A 188 5.12 19.44 2.63
N ARG A 189 6.12 19.62 1.75
CA ARG A 189 7.48 20.00 2.16
C ARG A 189 7.47 21.28 3.00
N ASP A 190 6.77 22.32 2.54
CA ASP A 190 6.75 23.61 3.21
C ASP A 190 6.12 23.50 4.62
N LEU A 191 5.07 22.66 4.74
CA LEU A 191 4.44 22.35 6.02
C LEU A 191 5.38 21.57 6.96
N VAL A 192 6.02 20.53 6.45
CA VAL A 192 7.00 19.71 7.17
C VAL A 192 8.15 20.59 7.68
N LYS A 193 8.67 21.48 6.82
CA LYS A 193 9.75 22.41 7.18
C LYS A 193 9.31 23.42 8.24
N LYS A 194 8.13 24.01 8.08
CA LYS A 194 7.59 25.02 8.99
C LYS A 194 7.41 24.49 10.42
N HIS A 195 6.92 23.26 10.55
CA HIS A 195 6.58 22.65 11.83
C HIS A 195 7.61 21.62 12.32
N ASN A 196 8.71 21.44 11.57
CA ASN A 196 9.76 20.44 11.84
C ASN A 196 9.20 19.03 12.09
N LEU A 197 8.31 18.59 11.20
CA LEU A 197 7.67 17.29 11.26
C LEU A 197 8.49 16.21 10.53
N PHE A 198 8.28 14.94 10.84
CA PHE A 198 8.70 13.85 9.98
C PHE A 198 7.75 13.72 8.77
N LEU A 199 8.30 13.38 7.61
CA LEU A 199 7.55 12.97 6.43
C LEU A 199 7.79 11.48 6.18
N PHE A 200 6.83 10.64 6.58
CA PHE A 200 6.81 9.22 6.25
C PHE A 200 6.21 9.07 4.86
N SER A 201 6.98 8.59 3.90
CA SER A 201 6.54 8.43 2.51
C SER A 201 6.59 6.97 2.10
N ASP A 202 5.42 6.33 1.99
CA ASP A 202 5.30 4.97 1.46
C ASP A 202 5.27 5.02 -0.07
N GLU A 203 6.33 4.54 -0.70
CA GLU A 203 6.55 4.63 -2.15
C GLU A 203 6.61 3.26 -2.84
N VAL A 204 6.01 2.25 -2.26
CA VAL A 204 6.04 0.86 -2.77
C VAL A 204 5.41 0.69 -4.16
N TYR A 205 4.62 1.67 -4.61
CA TYR A 205 3.96 1.65 -5.93
C TYR A 205 4.64 2.54 -6.97
N ARG A 206 5.87 3.02 -6.73
CA ARG A 206 6.62 3.96 -7.60
C ARG A 206 6.67 3.53 -9.07
N GLU A 207 6.74 2.24 -9.38
CA GLU A 207 6.78 1.71 -10.74
C GLU A 207 5.44 1.79 -11.49
N PHE A 208 4.35 2.01 -10.77
CA PHE A 208 3.00 1.99 -11.32
C PHE A 208 2.45 3.41 -11.43
N ILE A 209 2.91 4.17 -12.45
CA ILE A 209 2.50 5.56 -12.71
C ILE A 209 2.03 5.66 -14.15
N TYR A 210 0.81 6.11 -14.35
CA TYR A 210 0.11 6.06 -15.62
C TYR A 210 -0.12 7.42 -16.27
N THR A 211 0.48 8.47 -15.74
CA THR A 211 0.28 9.86 -16.23
C THR A 211 1.27 10.30 -17.30
N GLY A 212 2.34 9.53 -17.54
CA GLY A 212 3.46 9.93 -18.38
C GLY A 212 4.34 11.04 -17.77
N SER A 213 4.01 11.52 -16.57
CA SER A 213 4.81 12.51 -15.83
C SER A 213 5.91 11.83 -15.01
N PRO A 214 7.05 12.50 -14.79
CA PRO A 214 8.08 11.98 -13.90
C PRO A 214 7.56 11.79 -12.48
N TYR A 215 7.97 10.70 -11.85
CA TYR A 215 7.66 10.44 -10.45
C TYR A 215 8.34 11.45 -9.51
N ILE A 216 7.63 11.85 -8.46
CA ILE A 216 8.15 12.75 -7.44
C ILE A 216 8.19 12.01 -6.10
N SER A 217 9.40 11.62 -5.70
CA SER A 217 9.68 11.06 -4.39
C SER A 217 9.75 12.14 -3.32
N ALA A 218 9.46 11.79 -2.06
CA ALA A 218 9.76 12.65 -0.93
C ALA A 218 11.26 13.02 -0.85
N CYS A 219 12.13 12.15 -1.35
CA CYS A 219 13.58 12.41 -1.43
C CYS A 219 13.99 13.51 -2.43
N HIS A 220 13.09 13.97 -3.29
CA HIS A 220 13.32 15.12 -4.18
C HIS A 220 12.97 16.48 -3.52
N LEU A 221 12.47 16.47 -2.28
CA LEU A 221 12.02 17.66 -1.57
C LEU A 221 13.19 18.30 -0.84
N GLU A 222 13.72 19.39 -1.40
CA GLU A 222 14.89 20.07 -0.87
C GLU A 222 14.59 20.80 0.46
N GLY A 223 15.56 20.74 1.37
CA GLY A 223 15.54 21.43 2.65
C GLY A 223 14.74 20.77 3.75
N ILE A 224 14.35 19.49 3.55
CA ILE A 224 13.75 18.59 4.55
C ILE A 224 14.37 17.19 4.51
N GLU A 225 15.58 17.05 4.00
CA GLU A 225 16.24 15.75 3.79
C GLU A 225 16.31 14.92 5.07
N ASP A 226 16.55 15.56 6.21
CA ASP A 226 16.62 14.91 7.52
C ASP A 226 15.24 14.61 8.12
N ASN A 227 14.16 15.14 7.54
CA ASN A 227 12.79 14.90 7.97
C ASN A 227 12.17 13.68 7.25
N VAL A 228 12.73 13.28 6.11
CA VAL A 228 12.15 12.22 5.26
C VAL A 228 12.54 10.85 5.78
N VAL A 229 11.52 10.01 5.96
CA VAL A 229 11.64 8.55 6.15
C VAL A 229 10.84 7.88 5.05
N LEU A 230 11.56 7.38 4.04
CA LEU A 230 10.96 6.71 2.89
C LEU A 230 10.82 5.22 3.18
N ILE A 231 9.66 4.67 2.87
CA ILE A 231 9.33 3.25 2.95
C ILE A 231 9.24 2.68 1.53
N ASP A 232 9.93 1.58 1.29
CA ASP A 232 9.89 0.90 0.01
C ASP A 232 9.81 -0.62 0.17
N SER A 233 9.48 -1.32 -0.93
CA SER A 233 9.47 -2.78 -0.98
C SER A 233 9.60 -3.29 -2.42
N VAL A 234 10.30 -4.38 -2.60
CA VAL A 234 10.36 -5.11 -3.89
C VAL A 234 9.07 -5.87 -4.19
N SER A 235 8.20 -6.04 -3.19
CA SER A 235 6.99 -6.87 -3.26
C SER A 235 6.09 -6.57 -4.45
N LYS A 236 5.97 -5.29 -4.83
CA LYS A 236 5.04 -4.87 -5.88
C LYS A 236 5.70 -4.81 -7.25
N ARG A 237 6.89 -4.20 -7.32
CA ARG A 237 7.60 -3.99 -8.59
C ARG A 237 8.06 -5.27 -9.27
N TYR A 238 8.33 -6.34 -8.50
CA TYR A 238 8.83 -7.62 -9.02
C TYR A 238 7.89 -8.81 -8.77
N SER A 239 6.65 -8.55 -8.34
CA SER A 239 5.70 -9.63 -7.99
C SER A 239 6.23 -10.58 -6.91
N GLU A 240 6.95 -10.06 -5.92
CA GLU A 240 7.71 -10.81 -4.92
C GLU A 240 7.18 -10.61 -3.49
N CYS A 241 5.87 -10.55 -3.33
CA CYS A 241 5.28 -10.30 -2.01
C CYS A 241 5.71 -11.34 -0.94
N GLY A 242 5.97 -12.58 -1.37
CA GLY A 242 6.32 -13.70 -0.49
C GLY A 242 7.74 -13.69 0.06
N ILE A 243 8.70 -13.03 -0.61
CA ILE A 243 10.10 -13.02 -0.16
C ILE A 243 10.35 -12.09 1.04
N ARG A 244 9.41 -11.18 1.33
CA ARG A 244 9.44 -10.29 2.50
C ARG A 244 10.68 -9.39 2.54
N ILE A 245 10.97 -8.65 1.48
CA ILE A 245 12.03 -7.65 1.42
C ILE A 245 11.46 -6.27 1.13
N GLY A 246 11.87 -5.32 1.96
CA GLY A 246 11.60 -3.90 1.84
C GLY A 246 12.78 -3.08 2.33
N ALA A 247 12.61 -1.78 2.42
CA ALA A 247 13.62 -0.87 2.90
C ALA A 247 13.02 0.31 3.66
N LEU A 248 13.70 0.74 4.72
CA LEU A 248 13.57 2.04 5.34
C LEU A 248 14.76 2.88 4.89
N ILE A 249 14.50 4.07 4.36
CA ILE A 249 15.50 4.92 3.75
C ILE A 249 15.40 6.31 4.34
N THR A 250 16.51 6.82 4.86
CA THR A 250 16.59 8.19 5.41
C THR A 250 18.02 8.71 5.44
N LYS A 251 18.21 9.98 5.20
CA LYS A 251 19.49 10.67 5.37
C LYS A 251 19.74 11.09 6.81
N ASN A 252 18.72 11.07 7.67
CA ASN A 252 18.83 11.40 9.09
C ASN A 252 19.64 10.35 9.84
N THR A 253 20.87 10.72 10.20
CA THR A 253 21.80 9.82 10.89
C THR A 253 21.29 9.35 12.26
N ALA A 254 20.59 10.22 13.00
CA ALA A 254 20.03 9.86 14.31
C ALA A 254 18.91 8.81 14.17
N VAL A 255 18.03 8.99 13.19
CA VAL A 255 16.97 8.00 12.87
C VAL A 255 17.60 6.68 12.47
N ARG A 256 18.61 6.67 11.56
CA ARG A 256 19.29 5.44 11.15
C ARG A 256 19.92 4.69 12.32
N GLN A 257 20.63 5.40 13.19
CA GLN A 257 21.26 4.80 14.38
C GLN A 257 20.23 4.22 15.36
N ALA A 258 19.08 4.86 15.49
CA ALA A 258 18.00 4.38 16.34
C ALA A 258 17.30 3.16 15.72
N VAL A 259 16.96 3.19 14.43
CA VAL A 259 16.38 2.04 13.69
C VAL A 259 17.31 0.83 13.75
N MET A 260 18.64 1.03 13.66
CA MET A 260 19.61 -0.05 13.76
C MET A 260 19.47 -0.86 15.05
N LYS A 261 19.09 -0.24 16.18
CA LYS A 261 18.85 -0.98 17.45
C LYS A 261 17.67 -1.93 17.33
N PHE A 262 16.60 -1.54 16.65
CA PHE A 262 15.46 -2.43 16.35
C PHE A 262 15.87 -3.54 15.38
N CYS A 263 16.68 -3.24 14.37
CA CYS A 263 17.23 -4.23 13.45
C CYS A 263 18.09 -5.26 14.17
N GLN A 264 18.94 -4.84 15.12
CA GLN A 264 19.75 -5.74 15.94
C GLN A 264 18.89 -6.63 16.85
N ALA A 265 17.81 -6.08 17.42
CA ALA A 265 16.86 -6.85 18.23
C ALA A 265 16.09 -7.89 17.39
N ARG A 266 15.76 -7.59 16.14
CA ARG A 266 15.15 -8.50 15.18
C ARG A 266 16.16 -9.50 14.59
N LEU A 267 17.48 -9.26 14.69
CA LEU A 267 18.65 -9.97 14.17
C LEU A 267 18.94 -9.57 12.71
N SER A 268 18.29 -10.17 11.71
CA SER A 268 18.57 -9.90 10.29
C SER A 268 17.31 -9.99 9.42
N PRO A 269 17.29 -9.36 8.23
CA PRO A 269 16.27 -9.63 7.22
C PRO A 269 16.40 -11.07 6.68
N PRO A 270 15.34 -11.63 6.03
CA PRO A 270 15.38 -12.96 5.46
C PRO A 270 16.52 -13.14 4.43
N LEU A 271 17.45 -14.07 4.68
CA LEU A 271 18.64 -14.29 3.85
C LEU A 271 18.26 -14.58 2.40
N LEU A 272 17.43 -15.60 2.16
CA LEU A 272 17.02 -15.99 0.81
C LEU A 272 16.22 -14.89 0.11
N GLY A 273 15.43 -14.15 0.87
CA GLY A 273 14.71 -12.99 0.34
C GLY A 273 15.64 -11.92 -0.20
N GLN A 274 16.75 -11.66 0.49
CA GLN A 274 17.76 -10.69 0.02
C GLN A 274 18.46 -11.15 -1.26
N VAL A 275 18.81 -12.44 -1.36
CA VAL A 275 19.41 -13.02 -2.58
C VAL A 275 18.48 -12.84 -3.78
N ILE A 276 17.21 -13.09 -3.60
CA ILE A 276 16.19 -12.93 -4.65
C ILE A 276 16.04 -11.45 -5.02
N ALA A 277 15.85 -10.57 -4.03
CA ALA A 277 15.66 -9.14 -4.24
C ALA A 277 16.86 -8.50 -4.96
N GLU A 278 18.09 -8.90 -4.58
CA GLU A 278 19.32 -8.43 -5.22
C GLU A 278 19.38 -8.81 -6.69
N ALA A 279 19.03 -10.05 -7.03
CA ALA A 279 18.96 -10.50 -8.42
C ALA A 279 17.84 -9.79 -9.21
N SER A 280 16.71 -9.51 -8.58
CA SER A 280 15.56 -8.85 -9.22
C SER A 280 15.86 -7.42 -9.67
N ILE A 281 16.76 -6.71 -8.99
CA ILE A 281 17.19 -5.36 -9.39
C ILE A 281 17.86 -5.38 -10.77
N ASP A 282 18.52 -6.47 -11.12
CA ASP A 282 19.14 -6.67 -12.44
C ASP A 282 18.14 -7.16 -13.51
N ALA A 283 16.86 -7.21 -13.20
CA ALA A 283 15.85 -7.60 -14.19
C ALA A 283 15.92 -6.71 -15.43
N PRO A 284 15.76 -7.29 -16.62
CA PRO A 284 15.86 -6.51 -17.86
C PRO A 284 14.75 -5.46 -17.91
N ARG A 285 15.02 -4.30 -18.49
CA ARG A 285 14.07 -3.20 -18.62
C ARG A 285 12.75 -3.62 -19.28
N SER A 286 12.77 -4.64 -20.14
CA SER A 286 11.57 -5.22 -20.75
C SER A 286 10.59 -5.77 -19.71
N TYR A 287 11.06 -6.28 -18.57
CA TYR A 287 10.21 -6.75 -17.49
C TYR A 287 9.35 -5.62 -16.93
N THR A 288 9.97 -4.49 -16.59
CA THR A 288 9.26 -3.32 -16.06
C THR A 288 8.29 -2.73 -17.08
N ILE A 289 8.72 -2.64 -18.37
CA ILE A 289 7.87 -2.15 -19.45
C ILE A 289 6.64 -3.05 -19.62
N ASN A 290 6.81 -4.36 -19.73
CA ASN A 290 5.71 -5.30 -19.88
C ASN A 290 4.74 -5.25 -18.69
N THR A 291 5.28 -5.15 -17.48
CA THR A 291 4.47 -5.01 -16.26
C THR A 291 3.62 -3.73 -16.33
N TYR A 292 4.23 -2.61 -16.67
CA TYR A 292 3.54 -1.32 -16.84
C TYR A 292 2.41 -1.40 -17.89
N GLU A 293 2.71 -1.94 -19.06
CA GLU A 293 1.74 -2.06 -20.17
C GLU A 293 0.52 -2.89 -19.76
N GLN A 294 0.73 -4.01 -19.08
CA GLN A 294 -0.36 -4.84 -18.60
C GLN A 294 -1.23 -4.12 -17.56
N TYR A 295 -0.63 -3.43 -16.60
CA TYR A 295 -1.40 -2.74 -15.57
C TYR A 295 -2.15 -1.51 -16.10
N ILE A 296 -1.60 -0.76 -17.07
CA ILE A 296 -2.35 0.34 -17.70
C ILE A 296 -3.55 -0.17 -18.51
N GLU A 297 -3.41 -1.31 -19.20
CA GLU A 297 -4.53 -1.95 -19.90
C GLU A 297 -5.62 -2.42 -18.93
N ARG A 298 -5.23 -3.05 -17.81
CA ARG A 298 -6.16 -3.49 -16.77
C ARG A 298 -6.88 -2.31 -16.13
N ARG A 299 -6.17 -1.24 -15.81
CA ARG A 299 -6.75 0.01 -15.30
C ARG A 299 -7.81 0.58 -16.24
N ASN A 300 -7.46 0.75 -17.51
CA ASN A 300 -8.36 1.31 -18.51
C ASN A 300 -9.61 0.43 -18.64
N CYS A 301 -9.41 -0.88 -18.77
CA CYS A 301 -10.51 -1.84 -18.84
C CYS A 301 -11.43 -1.76 -17.62
N LEU A 302 -10.85 -1.72 -16.40
CA LEU A 302 -11.61 -1.64 -15.15
C LEU A 302 -12.48 -0.40 -15.08
N VAL A 303 -11.88 0.79 -15.30
CA VAL A 303 -12.59 2.06 -15.17
C VAL A 303 -13.68 2.19 -16.23
N ASP A 304 -13.39 1.78 -17.47
CA ASP A 304 -14.37 1.79 -18.56
C ASP A 304 -15.58 0.88 -18.25
N GLU A 305 -15.34 -0.32 -17.70
CA GLU A 305 -16.43 -1.24 -17.40
C GLU A 305 -17.21 -0.83 -16.14
N LEU A 306 -16.53 -0.34 -15.08
CA LEU A 306 -17.18 0.13 -13.85
C LEU A 306 -18.14 1.29 -14.12
N ASN A 307 -17.68 2.31 -14.85
CA ASN A 307 -18.45 3.53 -15.09
C ASN A 307 -19.60 3.34 -16.09
N LYS A 308 -19.74 2.15 -16.69
CA LYS A 308 -20.94 1.76 -17.47
C LYS A 308 -22.05 1.22 -16.56
N LEU A 309 -21.75 0.79 -15.35
CA LEU A 309 -22.74 0.23 -14.43
C LEU A 309 -23.61 1.37 -13.84
N PRO A 310 -24.95 1.23 -13.86
CA PRO A 310 -25.84 2.27 -13.35
C PRO A 310 -25.60 2.58 -11.86
N GLY A 311 -25.34 3.85 -11.54
CA GLY A 311 -25.11 4.34 -10.19
C GLY A 311 -23.70 4.06 -9.66
N VAL A 312 -22.78 3.48 -10.45
CA VAL A 312 -21.39 3.24 -10.08
C VAL A 312 -20.53 4.41 -10.59
N TYR A 313 -19.61 4.86 -9.75
CA TYR A 313 -18.59 5.85 -10.12
C TYR A 313 -17.22 5.47 -9.58
N SER A 314 -16.23 5.50 -10.44
CA SER A 314 -14.81 5.32 -10.09
C SER A 314 -13.97 6.38 -10.81
N PRO A 315 -13.19 7.21 -10.09
CA PRO A 315 -12.21 8.08 -10.71
C PRO A 315 -11.12 7.23 -11.42
N ILE A 316 -10.43 7.86 -12.38
CA ILE A 316 -9.32 7.18 -13.08
C ILE A 316 -8.08 7.17 -12.18
N PRO A 317 -7.58 6.00 -11.73
CA PRO A 317 -6.35 5.93 -10.96
C PRO A 317 -5.16 6.43 -11.78
N MET A 318 -4.34 7.27 -11.16
CA MET A 318 -3.12 7.80 -11.77
C MET A 318 -1.89 6.95 -11.49
N GLY A 319 -1.98 6.06 -10.49
CA GLY A 319 -0.91 5.13 -10.13
C GLY A 319 -1.40 3.95 -9.29
N ALA A 320 -0.47 3.14 -8.79
CA ALA A 320 -0.71 1.88 -8.10
C ALA A 320 -1.53 0.89 -8.96
N PHE A 321 -2.22 -0.06 -8.36
CA PHE A 321 -3.14 -0.97 -9.06
C PHE A 321 -4.45 -1.18 -8.27
N TYR A 322 -4.96 -0.07 -7.74
CA TYR A 322 -6.22 0.01 -7.02
C TYR A 322 -7.08 1.16 -7.52
N THR A 323 -8.36 1.01 -7.30
CA THR A 323 -9.32 2.12 -7.31
C THR A 323 -10.29 1.97 -6.16
N VAL A 324 -10.87 3.08 -5.74
CA VAL A 324 -12.08 3.10 -4.91
C VAL A 324 -13.25 3.43 -5.82
N ALA A 325 -14.28 2.61 -5.78
CA ALA A 325 -15.51 2.82 -6.52
C ALA A 325 -16.67 3.07 -5.56
N ARG A 326 -17.48 4.09 -5.84
CA ARG A 326 -18.77 4.31 -5.18
C ARG A 326 -19.84 3.47 -5.86
N LEU A 327 -20.59 2.74 -5.06
CA LEU A 327 -21.65 1.84 -5.50
C LEU A 327 -23.02 2.29 -4.96
N PRO A 328 -24.14 1.98 -5.65
CA PRO A 328 -25.49 2.26 -5.18
C PRO A 328 -25.94 1.26 -4.11
N ILE A 329 -25.28 1.27 -2.94
CA ILE A 329 -25.51 0.35 -1.83
C ILE A 329 -25.59 1.08 -0.50
N ASP A 330 -26.29 0.47 0.46
CA ASP A 330 -26.46 0.98 1.83
C ASP A 330 -25.20 0.82 2.69
N ASP A 331 -24.50 -0.31 2.55
CA ASP A 331 -23.36 -0.66 3.39
C ASP A 331 -22.38 -1.59 2.65
N SER A 332 -21.14 -1.15 2.49
CA SER A 332 -20.11 -1.89 1.74
C SER A 332 -19.66 -3.17 2.44
N ASP A 333 -19.69 -3.22 3.77
CA ASP A 333 -19.36 -4.42 4.53
C ASP A 333 -20.42 -5.51 4.31
N LYS A 334 -21.69 -5.14 4.42
CA LYS A 334 -22.80 -6.04 4.15
C LYS A 334 -22.80 -6.51 2.72
N PHE A 335 -22.63 -5.60 1.75
CA PHE A 335 -22.59 -5.94 0.34
C PHE A 335 -21.48 -6.92 -0.01
N CYS A 336 -20.25 -6.62 0.44
CA CYS A 336 -19.10 -7.50 0.18
C CYS A 336 -19.26 -8.88 0.83
N GLN A 337 -19.86 -8.97 2.02
CA GLN A 337 -20.18 -10.25 2.64
C GLN A 337 -21.27 -10.97 1.88
N TRP A 338 -22.38 -10.30 1.55
CA TRP A 338 -23.51 -10.85 0.81
C TRP A 338 -23.07 -11.41 -0.55
N CYS A 339 -22.16 -10.76 -1.25
CA CYS A 339 -21.57 -11.30 -2.49
C CYS A 339 -20.99 -12.71 -2.31
N LEU A 340 -20.48 -13.06 -1.12
CA LEU A 340 -19.83 -14.34 -0.84
C LEU A 340 -20.78 -15.37 -0.22
N THR A 341 -21.83 -14.92 0.49
CA THR A 341 -22.75 -15.80 1.22
C THR A 341 -23.99 -16.15 0.42
N ASP A 342 -24.58 -15.18 -0.25
CA ASP A 342 -25.93 -15.27 -0.84
C ASP A 342 -25.91 -15.12 -2.37
N PHE A 343 -25.04 -14.31 -2.93
CA PHE A 343 -24.96 -14.09 -4.38
C PHE A 343 -24.21 -15.22 -5.09
N ASN A 344 -24.80 -15.68 -6.18
CA ASN A 344 -24.21 -16.63 -7.10
C ASN A 344 -24.81 -16.43 -8.49
N TYR A 345 -23.99 -16.15 -9.48
CA TYR A 345 -24.40 -16.08 -10.88
C TYR A 345 -23.60 -17.08 -11.70
N GLU A 346 -24.26 -18.11 -12.24
CA GLU A 346 -23.65 -19.19 -13.04
C GLU A 346 -22.48 -19.90 -12.33
N GLY A 347 -22.55 -20.11 -11.02
CA GLY A 347 -21.46 -20.71 -10.23
C GLY A 347 -20.31 -19.79 -9.92
N GLU A 348 -20.47 -18.47 -10.05
CA GLU A 348 -19.40 -17.48 -9.86
C GLU A 348 -19.83 -16.34 -8.95
N THR A 349 -18.86 -15.76 -8.22
CA THR A 349 -19.03 -14.58 -7.39
C THR A 349 -17.75 -13.75 -7.32
N ILE A 350 -17.82 -12.60 -6.63
CA ILE A 350 -16.72 -11.63 -6.48
C ILE A 350 -16.41 -11.36 -5.02
N MET A 351 -15.15 -11.05 -4.75
CA MET A 351 -14.68 -10.59 -3.44
C MET A 351 -13.96 -9.26 -3.58
N MET A 352 -14.52 -8.20 -2.98
CA MET A 352 -13.93 -6.87 -2.91
C MET A 352 -13.55 -6.54 -1.46
N ALA A 353 -12.83 -5.44 -1.25
CA ALA A 353 -12.56 -4.94 0.09
C ALA A 353 -13.51 -3.75 0.38
N PRO A 354 -14.36 -3.85 1.43
CA PRO A 354 -15.19 -2.72 1.84
C PRO A 354 -14.32 -1.53 2.23
N ALA A 355 -14.68 -0.33 1.76
CA ALA A 355 -13.82 0.83 1.96
C ALA A 355 -13.92 1.43 3.38
N SER A 356 -14.93 1.05 4.17
CA SER A 356 -15.06 1.43 5.58
C SER A 356 -13.77 1.23 6.39
N GLY A 357 -13.04 0.16 6.12
CA GLY A 357 -11.80 -0.16 6.83
C GLY A 357 -10.55 0.58 6.35
N PHE A 358 -10.67 1.53 5.42
CA PHE A 358 -9.58 2.42 4.99
C PHE A 358 -9.73 3.84 5.57
N TYR A 359 -10.73 4.03 6.43
CA TYR A 359 -10.98 5.23 7.22
C TYR A 359 -10.85 4.90 8.71
N SER A 360 -10.28 5.81 9.49
CA SER A 360 -10.10 5.64 10.94
C SER A 360 -11.37 5.90 11.75
N GLU A 361 -12.32 6.65 11.18
CA GLU A 361 -13.59 6.98 11.83
C GLU A 361 -14.74 6.21 11.18
N GLU A 362 -15.71 5.81 12.02
CA GLU A 362 -16.91 5.14 11.56
C GLU A 362 -17.81 6.05 10.70
N GLY A 363 -18.52 5.43 9.77
CA GLY A 363 -19.50 6.13 8.93
C GLY A 363 -18.97 6.51 7.55
N TYR A 364 -17.65 6.47 7.33
CA TYR A 364 -17.04 6.73 6.03
C TYR A 364 -16.89 5.45 5.22
N GLY A 365 -16.85 5.60 3.87
CA GLY A 365 -16.66 4.48 2.95
C GLY A 365 -17.83 3.47 2.91
N LYS A 366 -19.02 3.81 3.45
CA LYS A 366 -20.17 2.89 3.54
C LYS A 366 -20.70 2.45 2.18
N ASN A 367 -20.63 3.31 1.19
CA ASN A 367 -21.02 3.00 -0.18
C ASN A 367 -19.82 2.92 -1.14
N GLU A 368 -18.65 2.69 -0.60
CA GLU A 368 -17.40 2.58 -1.36
C GLU A 368 -16.76 1.20 -1.18
N VAL A 369 -16.12 0.71 -2.24
CA VAL A 369 -15.31 -0.51 -2.22
C VAL A 369 -13.96 -0.26 -2.85
N ARG A 370 -12.89 -0.85 -2.29
CA ARG A 370 -11.61 -0.89 -2.97
C ARG A 370 -11.56 -2.11 -3.89
N ILE A 371 -11.17 -1.88 -5.14
CA ILE A 371 -10.94 -2.89 -6.16
C ILE A 371 -9.45 -2.89 -6.53
N ALA A 372 -8.80 -4.06 -6.41
CA ALA A 372 -7.46 -4.31 -6.93
C ALA A 372 -7.59 -4.91 -8.34
N TYR A 373 -6.91 -4.31 -9.34
CA TYR A 373 -6.89 -4.85 -10.70
C TYR A 373 -5.63 -5.66 -11.00
N ALA A 374 -5.22 -6.47 -10.00
CA ALA A 374 -4.07 -7.36 -10.07
C ALA A 374 -4.47 -8.78 -10.46
N ILE A 375 -5.37 -8.91 -11.44
CA ILE A 375 -5.82 -10.16 -12.06
C ILE A 375 -5.86 -10.00 -13.58
N ASP A 376 -5.93 -11.12 -14.30
CA ASP A 376 -6.02 -11.11 -15.77
C ASP A 376 -7.18 -10.24 -16.28
N LYS A 377 -7.01 -9.62 -17.46
CA LYS A 377 -7.98 -8.69 -18.05
C LYS A 377 -9.33 -9.37 -18.38
N ALA A 378 -9.32 -10.64 -18.76
CA ALA A 378 -10.57 -11.37 -19.05
C ALA A 378 -11.33 -11.66 -17.75
N ASP A 379 -10.63 -12.13 -16.73
CA ASP A 379 -11.19 -12.34 -15.38
C ASP A 379 -11.68 -11.02 -14.77
N LEU A 380 -10.97 -9.92 -15.00
CA LEU A 380 -11.38 -8.59 -14.55
C LEU A 380 -12.71 -8.16 -15.19
N LYS A 381 -12.86 -8.31 -16.51
CA LYS A 381 -14.13 -8.04 -17.21
C LYS A 381 -15.27 -8.88 -16.67
N ARG A 382 -15.02 -10.19 -16.47
CA ARG A 382 -16.04 -11.10 -15.93
C ARG A 382 -16.42 -10.69 -14.50
N ALA A 383 -15.46 -10.32 -13.67
CA ALA A 383 -15.72 -9.85 -12.31
C ALA A 383 -16.57 -8.56 -12.27
N ILE A 384 -16.34 -7.61 -13.18
CA ILE A 384 -17.16 -6.39 -13.25
C ILE A 384 -18.56 -6.68 -13.79
N PHE A 385 -18.70 -7.60 -14.74
CA PHE A 385 -20.01 -8.07 -15.16
C PHE A 385 -20.78 -8.69 -13.98
N LEU A 386 -20.12 -9.54 -13.17
CA LEU A 386 -20.72 -10.12 -11.96
C LEU A 386 -21.08 -9.05 -10.92
N LEU A 387 -20.26 -8.00 -10.77
CA LEU A 387 -20.61 -6.86 -9.92
C LEU A 387 -21.92 -6.20 -10.37
N GLY A 388 -22.11 -6.00 -11.68
CA GLY A 388 -23.37 -5.49 -12.23
C GLY A 388 -24.55 -6.40 -11.84
N LYS A 389 -24.41 -7.72 -11.98
CA LYS A 389 -25.45 -8.70 -11.59
C LYS A 389 -25.70 -8.72 -10.08
N ALA A 390 -24.66 -8.57 -9.29
CA ALA A 390 -24.79 -8.45 -7.83
C ALA A 390 -25.56 -7.20 -7.43
N LEU A 391 -25.27 -6.04 -8.04
CA LEU A 391 -25.97 -4.78 -7.78
C LEU A 391 -27.45 -4.84 -8.21
N GLU A 392 -27.81 -5.58 -9.26
CA GLU A 392 -29.19 -5.80 -9.68
C GLU A 392 -30.00 -6.59 -8.62
N GLN A 393 -29.37 -7.48 -7.86
CA GLN A 393 -30.00 -8.43 -6.95
C GLN A 393 -29.86 -8.06 -5.46
N TYR A 394 -28.93 -7.15 -5.12
CA TYR A 394 -28.65 -6.81 -3.73
C TYR A 394 -29.84 -6.13 -3.04
N PRO A 395 -30.34 -6.69 -1.90
CA PRO A 395 -31.52 -6.12 -1.23
C PRO A 395 -31.30 -4.73 -0.63
N GLY A 396 -30.05 -4.35 -0.34
CA GLY A 396 -29.67 -3.05 0.19
C GLY A 396 -29.25 -2.04 -0.89
N ARG A 397 -29.69 -2.22 -2.14
CA ARG A 397 -29.48 -1.26 -3.21
C ARG A 397 -30.22 0.05 -2.92
N VAL A 398 -29.55 1.18 -3.15
CA VAL A 398 -30.08 2.52 -2.99
C VAL A 398 -30.04 3.29 -4.31
N GLU A 399 -30.90 4.29 -4.49
CA GLU A 399 -30.76 5.27 -5.56
C GLU A 399 -29.78 6.35 -5.09
N LEU A 400 -28.74 6.63 -5.93
CA LEU A 400 -27.71 7.65 -5.66
C LEU A 400 -28.02 8.93 -6.46
#